data_3070a5c45090c20b736ae2bc9e350d50
#
_entry.id   3070a5c45090c20b736ae2bc9e350d50
#
_cell.length_a   1.000
_cell.length_b   1.000
_cell.length_c   1.000
_cell.angle_alpha   90.00
_cell.angle_beta   90.00
_cell.angle_gamma   90.00
#
_symmetry.space_group_name_H-M   'P 1'
#
loop_
_entity.id
_entity.type
_entity.pdbx_description
1 polymer ?
#
loop_
_entity_poly.entity_id
_entity_poly.type
_entity_poly.pdbx_seq_one_letter_code
_entity_poly.pdbx_strand_id
1 'polypeptide(L)'
;IASTASVPGPFNGPSKEVQEVMMQRSKMSNPTLEDVYQREIKWVSLIGMEGRDLDTPKFREDVIANFNRAKEKADGFGYARQLLAILASKDRIKRVKAIQAPTLIIHGEKDPVIDVKNAYKMDKLIPNSKLIVISNMRHLIEEEILDQFKEDLLIHLNQ
;
A
#
# COMPACT_ATOMS: atom_id res chain seq x y z
N ILE A 1 -3.47 -1.91 -7.62
CA ILE A 1 -2.43 -0.91 -7.28
C ILE A 1 -3.08 0.12 -6.37
N ALA A 2 -2.57 0.26 -5.14
CA ALA A 2 -2.99 1.31 -4.22
C ALA A 2 -2.47 2.67 -4.74
N SER A 3 -3.36 3.54 -5.17
CA SER A 3 -3.00 4.82 -5.77
C SER A 3 -4.12 5.85 -5.63
N THR A 4 -3.79 7.09 -5.90
CA THR A 4 -4.74 8.19 -5.96
C THR A 4 -4.54 9.03 -7.21
N ALA A 5 -5.62 9.51 -7.81
CA ALA A 5 -5.59 10.42 -8.95
C ALA A 5 -5.27 11.87 -8.56
N SER A 6 -5.46 12.22 -7.30
CA SER A 6 -5.27 13.59 -6.80
C SER A 6 -3.88 13.82 -6.21
N VAL A 7 -3.49 15.06 -6.06
CA VAL A 7 -2.31 15.43 -5.26
C VAL A 7 -2.50 15.01 -3.81
N PRO A 8 -1.42 14.58 -3.12
CA PRO A 8 -1.45 14.36 -1.69
C PRO A 8 -1.92 15.62 -0.95
N GLY A 9 -2.71 15.43 0.09
CA GLY A 9 -3.22 16.52 0.90
C GLY A 9 -3.76 16.00 2.23
N PRO A 10 -4.11 16.88 3.17
CA PRO A 10 -4.51 16.50 4.52
C PRO A 10 -5.75 15.60 4.57
N PHE A 11 -6.56 15.59 3.52
CA PHE A 11 -7.76 14.75 3.42
C PHE A 11 -7.58 13.50 2.55
N ASN A 12 -6.41 13.36 1.90
CA ASN A 12 -6.10 12.24 0.99
C ASN A 12 -4.88 11.44 1.46
N GLY A 13 -4.38 11.71 2.64
CA GLY A 13 -3.22 11.04 3.21
C GLY A 13 -3.60 9.83 4.08
N PRO A 14 -2.59 9.11 4.57
CA PRO A 14 -2.76 8.02 5.52
C PRO A 14 -3.45 8.45 6.81
N SER A 15 -4.06 7.49 7.53
CA SER A 15 -4.59 7.72 8.88
C SER A 15 -3.49 8.23 9.83
N LYS A 16 -3.89 8.87 10.94
CA LYS A 16 -2.93 9.39 11.93
C LYS A 16 -2.01 8.28 12.47
N GLU A 17 -2.56 7.12 12.75
CA GLU A 17 -1.80 5.97 13.26
C GLU A 17 -0.75 5.49 12.25
N VAL A 18 -1.12 5.40 10.97
CA VAL A 18 -0.19 5.06 9.90
C VAL A 18 0.90 6.13 9.78
N GLN A 19 0.54 7.42 9.82
CA GLN A 19 1.52 8.51 9.79
C GLN A 19 2.52 8.43 10.95
N GLU A 20 2.06 8.12 12.17
CA GLU A 20 2.93 7.96 13.34
C GLU A 20 3.96 6.86 13.13
N VAL A 21 3.55 5.67 12.63
CA VAL A 21 4.48 4.57 12.36
C VAL A 21 5.46 4.93 11.24
N MET A 22 4.99 5.59 10.19
CA MET A 22 5.86 6.08 9.11
C MET A 22 6.89 7.10 9.63
N MET A 23 6.51 7.99 10.52
CA MET A 23 7.43 8.96 11.14
C MET A 23 8.43 8.31 12.10
N GLN A 24 8.03 7.30 12.85
CA GLN A 24 8.95 6.52 13.68
C GLN A 24 10.04 5.87 12.83
N ARG A 25 9.67 5.31 11.68
CA ARG A 25 10.63 4.72 10.73
C ARG A 25 11.70 5.70 10.27
N SER A 26 11.33 6.95 10.02
CA SER A 26 12.27 7.98 9.56
C SER A 26 13.25 8.46 10.63
N LYS A 27 12.95 8.22 11.91
CA LYS A 27 13.76 8.65 13.07
C LYS A 27 14.75 7.58 13.57
N MET A 28 14.62 6.34 13.10
CA MET A 28 15.49 5.24 13.54
C MET A 28 16.84 5.32 12.83
N SER A 29 17.88 5.64 13.61
CA SER A 29 19.26 5.60 13.16
C SER A 29 19.87 4.25 13.58
N ASN A 30 20.38 3.47 12.62
CA ASN A 30 20.98 2.15 12.85
C ASN A 30 20.14 1.18 13.70
N PRO A 31 18.89 0.86 13.26
CA PRO A 31 18.02 -0.01 14.03
C PRO A 31 18.60 -1.42 14.14
N THR A 32 18.41 -2.05 15.31
CA THR A 32 18.68 -3.48 15.48
C THR A 32 17.66 -4.32 14.71
N LEU A 33 17.94 -5.61 14.53
CA LEU A 33 16.97 -6.54 13.93
C LEU A 33 15.66 -6.57 14.74
N GLU A 34 15.75 -6.56 16.08
CA GLU A 34 14.57 -6.58 16.92
C GLU A 34 13.74 -5.29 16.81
N ASP A 35 14.38 -4.13 16.73
CA ASP A 35 13.68 -2.85 16.47
C ASP A 35 12.91 -2.91 15.16
N VAL A 36 13.52 -3.48 14.12
CA VAL A 36 12.89 -3.65 12.80
C VAL A 36 11.73 -4.64 12.89
N TYR A 37 11.91 -5.75 13.60
CA TYR A 37 10.88 -6.77 13.75
C TYR A 37 9.62 -6.21 14.44
N GLN A 38 9.79 -5.57 15.58
CA GLN A 38 8.68 -4.97 16.32
C GLN A 38 7.97 -3.88 15.50
N ARG A 39 8.72 -3.10 14.76
CA ARG A 39 8.16 -2.10 13.85
C ARG A 39 7.37 -2.74 12.71
N GLU A 40 7.86 -3.81 12.09
CA GLU A 40 7.16 -4.51 11.01
C GLU A 40 5.87 -5.19 11.50
N ILE A 41 5.87 -5.79 12.70
CA ILE A 41 4.63 -6.27 13.35
C ILE A 41 3.61 -5.12 13.44
N LYS A 42 4.02 -4.00 14.03
CA LYS A 42 3.13 -2.83 14.17
C LYS A 42 2.65 -2.30 12.81
N TRP A 43 3.53 -2.25 11.83
CA TRP A 43 3.21 -1.80 10.48
C TRP A 43 2.19 -2.72 9.82
N VAL A 44 2.46 -4.02 9.75
CA VAL A 44 1.59 -5.00 9.10
C VAL A 44 0.26 -5.16 9.84
N SER A 45 0.24 -5.06 11.18
CA SER A 45 -1.02 -5.05 11.94
C SER A 45 -1.95 -3.89 11.59
N LEU A 46 -1.39 -2.76 11.16
CA LEU A 46 -2.19 -1.59 10.75
C LEU A 46 -2.71 -1.72 9.32
N ILE A 47 -1.90 -2.23 8.40
CA ILE A 47 -2.20 -2.18 6.97
C ILE A 47 -2.59 -3.54 6.37
N GLY A 48 -2.33 -4.63 7.06
CA GLY A 48 -2.72 -5.99 6.68
C GLY A 48 -4.10 -6.38 7.21
N MET A 49 -4.47 -7.63 6.97
CA MET A 49 -5.76 -8.17 7.39
C MET A 49 -5.90 -8.17 8.91
N GLU A 50 -7.09 -7.86 9.39
CA GLU A 50 -7.40 -7.76 10.81
C GLU A 50 -7.37 -9.15 11.49
N GLY A 51 -6.83 -9.19 12.71
CA GLY A 51 -6.80 -10.42 13.53
C GLY A 51 -5.74 -11.45 13.16
N ARG A 52 -4.85 -11.13 12.21
CA ARG A 52 -3.75 -12.02 11.83
C ARG A 52 -2.70 -12.08 12.93
N ASP A 53 -2.29 -13.30 13.28
CA ASP A 53 -1.09 -13.51 14.10
C ASP A 53 0.16 -13.24 13.26
N LEU A 54 0.91 -12.23 13.64
CA LEU A 54 2.16 -11.82 13.00
C LEU A 54 3.41 -12.29 13.75
N ASP A 55 3.28 -12.74 15.01
CA ASP A 55 4.41 -13.26 15.78
C ASP A 55 4.68 -14.72 15.45
N THR A 56 4.93 -15.00 14.18
CA THR A 56 5.16 -16.33 13.64
C THR A 56 6.61 -16.51 13.19
N PRO A 57 7.16 -17.74 13.25
CA PRO A 57 8.51 -18.04 12.72
C PRO A 57 8.66 -17.58 11.25
N LYS A 58 7.66 -17.84 10.43
CA LYS A 58 7.67 -17.45 9.01
C LYS A 58 7.77 -15.93 8.82
N PHE A 59 6.96 -15.15 9.55
CA PHE A 59 7.03 -13.69 9.47
C PHE A 59 8.40 -13.17 9.93
N ARG A 60 8.96 -13.77 10.99
CA ARG A 60 10.30 -13.43 11.50
C ARG A 60 11.39 -13.72 10.46
N GLU A 61 11.35 -14.85 9.78
CA GLU A 61 12.27 -15.20 8.68
C GLU A 61 12.19 -14.17 7.54
N ASP A 62 10.98 -13.78 7.13
CA ASP A 62 10.79 -12.79 6.07
C ASP A 62 11.33 -11.40 6.47
N VAL A 63 11.14 -10.99 7.73
CA VAL A 63 11.73 -9.76 8.25
C VAL A 63 13.26 -9.82 8.26
N ILE A 64 13.85 -10.94 8.70
CA ILE A 64 15.31 -11.15 8.69
C ILE A 64 15.86 -11.05 7.27
N ALA A 65 15.24 -11.73 6.31
CA ALA A 65 15.66 -11.70 4.91
C ALA A 65 15.62 -10.28 4.34
N ASN A 66 14.54 -9.52 4.62
CA ASN A 66 14.39 -8.14 4.20
C ASN A 66 15.41 -7.20 4.87
N PHE A 67 15.68 -7.39 6.16
CA PHE A 67 16.66 -6.62 6.91
C PHE A 67 18.07 -6.80 6.35
N ASN A 68 18.50 -8.04 6.10
CA ASN A 68 19.81 -8.36 5.54
C ASN A 68 19.96 -7.75 4.13
N ARG A 69 18.95 -7.92 3.28
CA ARG A 69 18.92 -7.31 1.94
C ARG A 69 19.02 -5.79 1.97
N ALA A 70 18.36 -5.14 2.94
CA ALA A 70 18.41 -3.70 3.12
C ALA A 70 19.80 -3.21 3.57
N LYS A 71 20.47 -3.94 4.47
CA LYS A 71 21.83 -3.63 4.92
C LYS A 71 22.84 -3.56 3.77
N GLU A 72 22.70 -4.46 2.81
CA GLU A 72 23.64 -4.55 1.68
C GLU A 72 23.48 -3.41 0.64
N LYS A 73 22.31 -2.83 0.54
CA LYS A 73 21.93 -1.97 -0.60
C LYS A 73 21.38 -0.59 -0.24
N ALA A 74 21.07 -0.35 1.02
CA ALA A 74 20.36 0.87 1.42
C ALA A 74 21.32 1.99 1.84
N ASP A 75 21.19 3.13 1.19
CA ASP A 75 21.82 4.39 1.59
C ASP A 75 21.05 5.14 2.70
N GLY A 76 20.01 4.55 3.26
CA GLY A 76 19.14 5.15 4.29
C GLY A 76 18.14 6.20 3.79
N PHE A 77 18.29 6.71 2.58
CA PHE A 77 17.47 7.81 2.05
C PHE A 77 16.33 7.39 1.14
N GLY A 78 16.17 6.10 0.85
CA GLY A 78 15.17 5.59 -0.09
C GLY A 78 13.75 6.04 0.24
N TYR A 79 13.35 5.96 1.51
CA TYR A 79 12.03 6.41 1.98
C TYR A 79 11.83 7.92 1.80
N ALA A 80 12.84 8.73 2.17
CA ALA A 80 12.76 10.18 2.02
C ALA A 80 12.64 10.60 0.55
N ARG A 81 13.38 9.95 -0.36
CA ARG A 81 13.26 10.19 -1.80
C ARG A 81 11.87 9.84 -2.34
N GLN A 82 11.30 8.71 -1.92
CA GLN A 82 9.93 8.32 -2.32
C GLN A 82 8.90 9.33 -1.81
N LEU A 83 9.00 9.75 -0.55
CA LEU A 83 8.09 10.73 0.02
C LEU A 83 8.18 12.07 -0.71
N LEU A 84 9.39 12.56 -0.99
CA LEU A 84 9.60 13.80 -1.77
C LEU A 84 9.01 13.68 -3.19
N ALA A 85 9.18 12.52 -3.85
CA ALA A 85 8.60 12.29 -5.17
C ALA A 85 7.06 12.30 -5.13
N ILE A 86 6.46 11.73 -4.08
CA ILE A 86 5.00 11.76 -3.88
C ILE A 86 4.52 13.20 -3.66
N LEU A 87 5.20 13.96 -2.78
CA LEU A 87 4.84 15.35 -2.48
C LEU A 87 5.03 16.28 -3.67
N ALA A 88 6.05 16.04 -4.49
CA ALA A 88 6.31 16.77 -5.72
C ALA A 88 5.37 16.37 -6.89
N SER A 89 4.63 15.28 -6.75
CA SER A 89 3.68 14.82 -7.77
C SER A 89 2.58 15.85 -8.00
N LYS A 90 2.44 16.29 -9.24
CA LYS A 90 1.32 17.15 -9.65
C LYS A 90 0.01 16.36 -9.74
N ASP A 91 -1.11 17.08 -9.82
CA ASP A 91 -2.42 16.49 -10.08
C ASP A 91 -2.39 15.63 -11.35
N ARG A 92 -2.84 14.39 -11.22
CA ARG A 92 -2.83 13.36 -12.26
C ARG A 92 -4.18 13.16 -12.94
N ILE A 93 -5.20 13.94 -12.56
CA ILE A 93 -6.58 13.75 -13.06
C ILE A 93 -6.62 13.72 -14.59
N LYS A 94 -5.93 14.65 -15.27
CA LYS A 94 -5.89 14.67 -16.74
C LYS A 94 -5.28 13.40 -17.33
N ARG A 95 -4.22 12.86 -16.73
CA ARG A 95 -3.57 11.63 -17.18
C ARG A 95 -4.45 10.41 -16.94
N VAL A 96 -5.11 10.34 -15.78
CA VAL A 96 -6.03 9.24 -15.45
C VAL A 96 -7.21 9.21 -16.42
N LYS A 97 -7.80 10.35 -16.74
CA LYS A 97 -8.88 10.47 -17.75
C LYS A 97 -8.46 10.06 -19.17
N ALA A 98 -7.18 10.14 -19.47
CA ALA A 98 -6.64 9.76 -20.79
C ALA A 98 -6.34 8.25 -20.93
N ILE A 99 -6.52 7.46 -19.88
CA ILE A 99 -6.32 6.01 -19.92
C ILE A 99 -7.43 5.40 -20.78
N GLN A 100 -7.04 4.72 -21.86
CA GLN A 100 -7.95 4.02 -22.78
C GLN A 100 -7.92 2.50 -22.57
N ALA A 101 -6.83 1.99 -21.97
CA ALA A 101 -6.68 0.57 -21.73
C ALA A 101 -7.76 0.06 -20.75
N PRO A 102 -8.29 -1.15 -20.95
CA PRO A 102 -9.08 -1.82 -19.92
C PRO A 102 -8.35 -1.79 -18.59
N THR A 103 -9.04 -1.40 -17.52
CA THR A 103 -8.42 -1.17 -16.22
C THR A 103 -9.19 -1.88 -15.13
N LEU A 104 -8.53 -2.77 -14.40
CA LEU A 104 -9.07 -3.39 -13.20
C LEU A 104 -8.51 -2.66 -11.97
N ILE A 105 -9.41 -2.12 -11.14
CA ILE A 105 -9.09 -1.47 -9.88
C ILE A 105 -9.53 -2.38 -8.75
N ILE A 106 -8.58 -2.78 -7.88
CA ILE A 106 -8.84 -3.58 -6.69
C ILE A 106 -8.43 -2.76 -5.48
N HIS A 107 -9.31 -2.60 -4.49
CA HIS A 107 -9.04 -1.75 -3.33
C HIS A 107 -9.74 -2.30 -2.07
N GLY A 108 -9.04 -2.19 -0.93
CA GLY A 108 -9.60 -2.55 0.36
C GLY A 108 -10.52 -1.45 0.91
N GLU A 109 -11.71 -1.83 1.34
CA GLU A 109 -12.66 -0.86 1.93
C GLU A 109 -12.10 -0.20 3.20
N LYS A 110 -11.28 -0.95 3.96
CA LYS A 110 -10.70 -0.51 5.24
C LYS A 110 -9.25 -0.02 5.09
N ASP A 111 -8.80 0.37 3.89
CA ASP A 111 -7.43 0.82 3.65
C ASP A 111 -7.10 2.10 4.47
N PRO A 112 -6.18 2.04 5.46
CA PRO A 112 -5.83 3.18 6.30
C PRO A 112 -4.74 4.05 5.67
N VAL A 113 -4.15 3.62 4.55
CA VAL A 113 -3.08 4.35 3.85
C VAL A 113 -3.66 5.21 2.74
N ILE A 114 -4.59 4.65 1.96
CA ILE A 114 -5.28 5.34 0.87
C ILE A 114 -6.78 5.08 0.98
N ASP A 115 -7.53 6.10 1.35
CA ASP A 115 -8.99 6.03 1.50
C ASP A 115 -9.65 5.47 0.23
N VAL A 116 -10.58 4.53 0.40
CA VAL A 116 -11.33 3.86 -0.67
C VAL A 116 -12.05 4.84 -1.62
N LYS A 117 -12.34 6.07 -1.16
CA LYS A 117 -12.88 7.14 -2.01
C LYS A 117 -12.00 7.45 -3.22
N ASN A 118 -10.67 7.20 -3.10
CA ASN A 118 -9.77 7.36 -4.23
C ASN A 118 -10.02 6.30 -5.30
N ALA A 119 -10.33 5.06 -4.94
CA ALA A 119 -10.70 4.01 -5.88
C ALA A 119 -11.99 4.35 -6.62
N TYR A 120 -13.03 4.78 -5.91
CA TYR A 120 -14.27 5.26 -6.53
C TYR A 120 -14.05 6.45 -7.46
N LYS A 121 -13.15 7.36 -7.09
CA LYS A 121 -12.80 8.50 -7.95
C LYS A 121 -12.07 8.05 -9.20
N MET A 122 -11.13 7.12 -9.08
CA MET A 122 -10.40 6.58 -10.23
C MET A 122 -11.33 5.85 -11.18
N ASP A 123 -12.24 5.04 -10.67
CA ASP A 123 -13.24 4.33 -11.47
C ASP A 123 -14.13 5.30 -12.27
N LYS A 124 -14.55 6.40 -11.66
CA LYS A 124 -15.32 7.45 -12.37
C LYS A 124 -14.50 8.21 -13.44
N LEU A 125 -13.18 8.23 -13.31
CA LEU A 125 -12.30 8.98 -14.22
C LEU A 125 -11.82 8.15 -15.40
N ILE A 126 -11.68 6.83 -15.26
CA ILE A 126 -11.18 5.92 -16.28
C ILE A 126 -12.35 5.33 -17.05
N PRO A 127 -12.50 5.59 -18.36
CA PRO A 127 -13.69 5.20 -19.13
C PRO A 127 -13.98 3.70 -19.15
N ASN A 128 -12.91 2.87 -19.19
CA ASN A 128 -12.99 1.41 -19.30
C ASN A 128 -12.45 0.74 -18.03
N SER A 129 -12.92 1.18 -16.85
CA SER A 129 -12.53 0.57 -15.59
C SER A 129 -13.60 -0.38 -15.05
N LYS A 130 -13.12 -1.37 -14.30
CA LYS A 130 -13.91 -2.21 -13.40
C LYS A 130 -13.34 -2.07 -12.00
N LEU A 131 -14.18 -1.71 -11.04
CA LEU A 131 -13.79 -1.57 -9.63
C LEU A 131 -14.26 -2.76 -8.82
N ILE A 132 -13.37 -3.34 -8.03
CA ILE A 132 -13.64 -4.34 -7.01
C ILE A 132 -13.21 -3.75 -5.66
N VAL A 133 -14.19 -3.56 -4.76
CA VAL A 133 -13.93 -3.15 -3.38
C VAL A 133 -14.13 -4.35 -2.47
N ILE A 134 -13.11 -4.68 -1.67
CA ILE A 134 -13.08 -5.84 -0.80
C ILE A 134 -13.26 -5.39 0.65
N SER A 135 -14.36 -5.79 1.28
CA SER A 135 -14.81 -5.27 2.59
C SER A 135 -13.88 -5.61 3.76
N ASN A 136 -13.21 -6.77 3.72
CA ASN A 136 -12.28 -7.23 4.76
C ASN A 136 -10.80 -6.96 4.43
N MET A 137 -10.51 -6.33 3.30
CA MET A 137 -9.17 -5.96 2.89
C MET A 137 -8.82 -4.56 3.40
N ARG A 138 -7.58 -4.43 3.86
CA ARG A 138 -6.92 -3.15 4.13
C ARG A 138 -6.00 -2.78 2.95
N HIS A 139 -4.75 -2.42 3.21
CA HIS A 139 -3.82 -1.95 2.19
C HIS A 139 -3.04 -3.06 1.49
N LEU A 140 -2.78 -4.18 2.20
CA LEU A 140 -2.04 -5.31 1.64
C LEU A 140 -2.97 -6.28 0.93
N ILE A 141 -2.49 -6.82 -0.19
CA ILE A 141 -3.08 -7.98 -0.83
C ILE A 141 -2.40 -9.21 -0.24
N GLU A 142 -3.13 -9.91 0.62
CA GLU A 142 -2.68 -11.13 1.28
C GLU A 142 -3.29 -12.35 0.58
N GLU A 143 -2.72 -13.52 0.78
CA GLU A 143 -3.13 -14.73 0.08
C GLU A 143 -4.62 -15.06 0.29
N GLU A 144 -5.11 -14.84 1.50
CA GLU A 144 -6.50 -15.07 1.91
C GLU A 144 -7.51 -14.15 1.18
N ILE A 145 -7.02 -13.06 0.61
CA ILE A 145 -7.84 -12.10 -0.15
C ILE A 145 -7.90 -12.46 -1.63
N LEU A 146 -6.89 -13.17 -2.16
CA LEU A 146 -6.77 -13.44 -3.59
C LEU A 146 -7.99 -14.13 -4.18
N ASP A 147 -8.60 -15.07 -3.47
CA ASP A 147 -9.76 -15.82 -3.95
C ASP A 147 -11.00 -14.92 -4.19
N GLN A 148 -11.05 -13.75 -3.55
CA GLN A 148 -12.18 -12.82 -3.70
C GLN A 148 -12.17 -12.05 -5.03
N PHE A 149 -11.07 -12.03 -5.76
CA PHE A 149 -10.97 -11.32 -7.04
C PHE A 149 -10.16 -12.07 -8.11
N LYS A 150 -9.68 -13.28 -7.82
CA LYS A 150 -8.84 -14.08 -8.72
C LYS A 150 -9.47 -14.32 -10.08
N GLU A 151 -10.74 -14.65 -10.12
CA GLU A 151 -11.47 -14.88 -11.38
C GLU A 151 -11.55 -13.60 -12.22
N ASP A 152 -11.89 -12.49 -11.59
CA ASP A 152 -11.94 -11.19 -12.25
C ASP A 152 -10.59 -10.76 -12.81
N LEU A 153 -9.52 -11.02 -12.03
CA LEU A 153 -8.15 -10.76 -12.46
C LEU A 153 -7.78 -11.62 -13.69
N LEU A 154 -8.10 -12.92 -13.67
CA LEU A 154 -7.82 -13.82 -14.80
C LEU A 154 -8.61 -13.41 -16.04
N ILE A 155 -9.89 -13.05 -15.91
CA ILE A 155 -10.70 -12.54 -17.02
C ILE A 155 -10.06 -11.26 -17.59
N HIS A 156 -9.63 -10.35 -16.72
CA HIS A 156 -9.01 -9.08 -17.12
C HIS A 156 -7.68 -9.28 -17.87
N LEU A 157 -6.86 -10.26 -17.45
CA LEU A 157 -5.57 -10.55 -18.08
C LEU A 157 -5.69 -11.24 -19.44
N ASN A 158 -6.86 -11.79 -19.76
CA ASN A 158 -7.14 -12.49 -21.03
C ASN A 158 -7.93 -11.62 -22.04
N GLN A 159 -8.15 -10.35 -21.75
CA GLN A 159 -8.74 -9.38 -22.69
C GLN A 159 -7.67 -8.78 -23.63
#